data_4b8d4f00b378a002c77014a87777d785
#
_entry.id   4b8d4f00b378a002c77014a87777d785
#
_cell.length_a   1.000
_cell.length_b   1.000
_cell.length_c   1.000
_cell.angle_alpha   90.00
_cell.angle_beta   90.00
_cell.angle_gamma   90.00
#
_symmetry.space_group_name_H-M   'P 1'
#
loop_
_entity.id
_entity.type
_entity.pdbx_description
1 polymer ?
#
loop_
_entity_poly.entity_id
_entity_poly.type
_entity_poly.pdbx_seq_one_letter_code
_entity_poly.pdbx_strand_id
1 'polypeptide(L)'
;MYSKQEGDKFGLKSFPDPLADHATKCSKSYGLTYAKAIESQWGSIDDEASLYRRRLKEFERNRDYANGTQDTSVYKQILTSLDPNAGDGSLLNIDWRPVPIVPKFVNIVVNKILSRKPYPNLEAVDPLSQTQKDGKKNYIKAAIKQKPLLEEAKQLGLDIEVEPDQLPDTPEEVEIFMDSFIKTDAEVAAQLATEMTLEWNDFNDSIYRRCVEDLVNVGLAVTKRENDPNYGITEKYVDPISFIHSFTEDPNMNDIMYCGYVRKMTIQELKRIAGDQFTEDEYKKIAMTVRNRYGNSSSKLDSRYYDKNIQRYSYGYDEYTIEVLDFEYKSTDEVFFEDKETRFGNRGFYYKGYSYKEPKNSVYERKPSCMNIETLWGGKYIIGTDKLFDYGMKMNVPRNVHDISKCRFSFSFSSVNLRRMIPKSMTGQVIGFADMLQITHLKLQQSIAKAKPDGLIIDVEGLENVQLGKGGELQPLEIQDIYEQTGVFYYRSKNPEGGFQNPPIREIGNSIRNINELIGLYNHYLR
;
A
#
# COMPACT_ATOMS: atom_id res chain seq x y z
N MET A 1 -20.26 -28.82 -9.11
CA MET A 1 -19.05 -29.50 -9.63
C MET A 1 -18.51 -28.68 -10.78
N TYR A 2 -17.58 -27.79 -10.53
CA TYR A 2 -16.84 -27.10 -11.59
C TYR A 2 -15.86 -28.10 -12.18
N SER A 3 -15.97 -28.33 -13.48
CA SER A 3 -15.16 -29.34 -14.16
C SER A 3 -13.68 -28.93 -14.11
N LYS A 4 -12.83 -29.88 -13.70
CA LYS A 4 -11.35 -29.78 -13.71
C LYS A 4 -10.75 -29.33 -15.06
N GLN A 5 -11.53 -29.26 -16.12
CA GLN A 5 -11.06 -28.98 -17.49
C GLN A 5 -11.01 -27.51 -17.88
N GLU A 6 -11.69 -26.61 -17.17
CA GLU A 6 -11.66 -25.18 -17.52
C GLU A 6 -10.45 -24.43 -16.95
N GLY A 7 -9.90 -24.86 -15.81
CA GLY A 7 -8.71 -24.25 -15.22
C GLY A 7 -7.43 -24.45 -16.03
N ASP A 8 -7.30 -25.60 -16.72
CA ASP A 8 -6.10 -25.93 -17.50
C ASP A 8 -5.98 -25.13 -18.81
N LYS A 9 -7.10 -24.63 -19.34
CA LYS A 9 -7.08 -23.86 -20.61
C LYS A 9 -6.44 -22.47 -20.47
N PHE A 10 -6.40 -21.92 -19.24
CA PHE A 10 -5.83 -20.60 -18.97
C PHE A 10 -4.52 -20.66 -18.18
N GLY A 11 -3.93 -21.85 -17.98
CA GLY A 11 -2.72 -22.03 -17.18
C GLY A 11 -2.93 -21.78 -15.67
N LEU A 12 -4.19 -21.64 -15.23
CA LEU A 12 -4.55 -21.46 -13.84
C LEU A 12 -4.67 -22.82 -13.16
N LYS A 13 -3.92 -23.03 -12.07
CA LYS A 13 -4.06 -24.22 -11.25
C LYS A 13 -5.30 -24.11 -10.36
N SER A 14 -6.08 -25.20 -10.30
CA SER A 14 -7.25 -25.27 -9.44
C SER A 14 -6.86 -25.36 -7.97
N PHE A 15 -7.63 -24.69 -7.10
CA PHE A 15 -7.51 -24.87 -5.66
C PHE A 15 -7.89 -26.30 -5.26
N PRO A 16 -7.27 -26.86 -4.20
CA PRO A 16 -7.66 -28.16 -3.67
C PRO A 16 -9.06 -28.12 -3.06
N ASP A 17 -9.64 -29.29 -2.80
CA ASP A 17 -10.99 -29.42 -2.24
C ASP A 17 -11.10 -28.73 -0.86
N PRO A 18 -11.94 -27.69 -0.69
CA PRO A 18 -12.10 -27.00 0.57
C PRO A 18 -12.77 -27.85 1.66
N LEU A 19 -13.50 -28.90 1.28
CA LEU A 19 -14.20 -29.82 2.19
C LEU A 19 -13.34 -31.03 2.58
N ALA A 20 -12.04 -31.03 2.28
CA ALA A 20 -11.14 -32.10 2.66
C ALA A 20 -11.07 -32.26 4.19
N ASP A 21 -10.89 -33.49 4.63
CA ASP A 21 -10.70 -33.81 6.06
C ASP A 21 -9.49 -33.09 6.64
N HIS A 22 -9.54 -32.79 7.93
CA HIS A 22 -8.44 -32.15 8.66
C HIS A 22 -7.09 -32.86 8.46
N ALA A 23 -7.07 -34.20 8.46
CA ALA A 23 -5.86 -34.98 8.21
C ALA A 23 -5.27 -34.76 6.81
N THR A 24 -6.13 -34.60 5.79
CA THR A 24 -5.71 -34.27 4.42
C THR A 24 -5.16 -32.84 4.34
N LYS A 25 -5.79 -31.89 5.03
CA LYS A 25 -5.31 -30.51 5.10
C LYS A 25 -3.95 -30.38 5.79
N CYS A 26 -3.64 -31.24 6.77
CA CYS A 26 -2.32 -31.31 7.42
C CYS A 26 -1.20 -31.77 6.47
N SER A 27 -1.52 -32.38 5.34
CA SER A 27 -0.50 -32.88 4.41
C SER A 27 0.23 -31.74 3.68
N LYS A 28 1.55 -31.84 3.58
CA LYS A 28 2.36 -30.88 2.81
C LYS A 28 1.96 -30.81 1.33
N SER A 29 1.43 -31.91 0.77
CA SER A 29 0.96 -31.94 -0.62
C SER A 29 -0.25 -31.04 -0.84
N TYR A 30 -1.20 -31.03 0.10
CA TYR A 30 -2.36 -30.13 0.06
C TYR A 30 -1.93 -28.66 0.09
N GLY A 31 -1.04 -28.30 1.04
CA GLY A 31 -0.50 -26.96 1.14
C GLY A 31 0.28 -26.53 -0.11
N LEU A 32 1.06 -27.44 -0.71
CA LEU A 32 1.79 -27.18 -1.94
C LEU A 32 0.84 -26.91 -3.13
N THR A 33 -0.24 -27.68 -3.24
CA THR A 33 -1.26 -27.45 -4.27
C THR A 33 -1.93 -26.10 -4.09
N TYR A 34 -2.23 -25.72 -2.84
CA TYR A 34 -2.81 -24.42 -2.53
C TYR A 34 -1.84 -23.26 -2.87
N ALA A 35 -0.57 -23.37 -2.48
CA ALA A 35 0.46 -22.39 -2.80
C ALA A 35 0.65 -22.19 -4.30
N LYS A 36 0.68 -23.31 -5.07
CA LYS A 36 0.77 -23.27 -6.54
C LYS A 36 -0.47 -22.68 -7.20
N ALA A 37 -1.65 -22.85 -6.60
CA ALA A 37 -2.87 -22.21 -7.08
C ALA A 37 -2.79 -20.69 -6.89
N ILE A 38 -2.34 -20.21 -5.72
CA ILE A 38 -2.10 -18.79 -5.47
C ILE A 38 -1.03 -18.24 -6.44
N GLU A 39 0.10 -18.95 -6.61
CA GLU A 39 1.16 -18.56 -7.55
C GLU A 39 0.61 -18.42 -8.98
N SER A 40 -0.25 -19.32 -9.43
CA SER A 40 -0.84 -19.27 -10.76
C SER A 40 -1.79 -18.07 -10.92
N GLN A 41 -2.59 -17.76 -9.91
CA GLN A 41 -3.45 -16.57 -9.90
C GLN A 41 -2.62 -15.28 -9.98
N TRP A 42 -1.53 -15.26 -9.27
CA TRP A 42 -0.60 -14.13 -9.25
C TRP A 42 0.25 -14.07 -10.54
N GLY A 43 0.65 -15.21 -11.09
CA GLY A 43 1.38 -15.34 -12.36
C GLY A 43 0.54 -14.92 -13.58
N SER A 44 -0.79 -14.97 -13.49
CA SER A 44 -1.70 -14.47 -14.54
C SER A 44 -1.62 -12.94 -14.78
N ILE A 45 -0.74 -12.29 -14.05
CA ILE A 45 -0.44 -10.87 -14.19
C ILE A 45 0.04 -10.49 -15.61
N ASP A 46 0.53 -11.44 -16.40
CA ASP A 46 0.90 -11.18 -17.80
C ASP A 46 -0.31 -10.94 -18.71
N ASP A 47 -1.50 -11.34 -18.28
CA ASP A 47 -2.74 -11.04 -19.01
C ASP A 47 -3.17 -9.60 -18.76
N GLU A 48 -3.34 -8.80 -19.81
CA GLU A 48 -3.80 -7.40 -19.72
C GLU A 48 -5.20 -7.27 -19.10
N ALA A 49 -6.01 -8.30 -19.17
CA ALA A 49 -7.32 -8.37 -18.55
C ALA A 49 -7.26 -8.61 -17.03
N SER A 50 -6.12 -9.06 -16.50
CA SER A 50 -5.97 -9.38 -15.07
C SER A 50 -6.18 -8.16 -14.18
N LEU A 51 -7.04 -8.31 -13.17
CA LEU A 51 -7.27 -7.28 -12.14
C LEU A 51 -5.99 -6.97 -11.35
N TYR A 52 -5.15 -7.99 -11.11
CA TYR A 52 -3.86 -7.81 -10.43
C TYR A 52 -2.91 -6.93 -11.24
N ARG A 53 -2.81 -7.15 -12.55
CA ARG A 53 -1.96 -6.31 -13.41
C ARG A 53 -2.43 -4.86 -13.45
N ARG A 54 -3.75 -4.63 -13.55
CA ARG A 54 -4.31 -3.28 -13.49
C ARG A 54 -3.96 -2.59 -12.18
N ARG A 55 -4.14 -3.30 -11.07
CA ARG A 55 -3.79 -2.80 -9.73
C ARG A 55 -2.32 -2.44 -9.63
N LEU A 56 -1.42 -3.30 -10.10
CA LEU A 56 0.01 -3.04 -10.07
C LEU A 56 0.40 -1.82 -10.89
N LYS A 57 -0.09 -1.73 -12.13
CA LYS A 57 0.16 -0.55 -12.99
C LYS A 57 -0.32 0.74 -12.34
N GLU A 58 -1.45 0.70 -11.64
CA GLU A 58 -1.99 1.85 -10.94
C GLU A 58 -1.14 2.21 -9.72
N PHE A 59 -0.67 1.22 -8.97
CA PHE A 59 0.20 1.43 -7.81
C PHE A 59 1.54 2.04 -8.20
N GLU A 60 2.19 1.50 -9.24
CA GLU A 60 3.45 2.02 -9.77
C GLU A 60 3.26 3.46 -10.25
N ARG A 61 2.24 3.70 -11.07
CA ARG A 61 1.92 5.05 -11.55
C ARG A 61 1.73 6.03 -10.40
N ASN A 62 0.94 5.67 -9.40
CA ASN A 62 0.65 6.55 -8.28
C ASN A 62 1.92 6.86 -7.46
N ARG A 63 2.80 5.88 -7.27
CA ARG A 63 4.10 6.09 -6.60
C ARG A 63 5.04 6.96 -7.43
N ASP A 64 5.06 6.82 -8.76
CA ASP A 64 5.85 7.68 -9.62
C ASP A 64 5.41 9.14 -9.51
N TYR A 65 4.10 9.40 -9.51
CA TYR A 65 3.58 10.76 -9.29
C TYR A 65 3.86 11.28 -7.88
N ALA A 66 3.74 10.42 -6.86
CA ALA A 66 4.05 10.78 -5.48
C ALA A 66 5.53 11.13 -5.28
N ASN A 67 6.42 10.52 -6.07
CA ASN A 67 7.87 10.79 -6.04
C ASN A 67 8.30 11.86 -7.04
N GLY A 68 7.42 12.29 -7.96
CA GLY A 68 7.77 13.23 -9.01
C GLY A 68 8.64 12.63 -10.13
N THR A 69 8.57 11.31 -10.31
CA THR A 69 9.33 10.54 -11.31
C THR A 69 8.46 10.03 -12.46
N GLN A 70 7.28 10.64 -12.65
CA GLN A 70 6.33 10.23 -13.69
C GLN A 70 6.95 10.29 -15.10
N ASP A 71 6.48 9.40 -15.98
CA ASP A 71 6.92 9.34 -17.36
C ASP A 71 6.52 10.60 -18.15
N THR A 72 7.50 11.27 -18.72
CA THR A 72 7.32 12.50 -19.51
C THR A 72 7.10 12.24 -21.00
N SER A 73 7.21 11.00 -21.47
CA SER A 73 7.04 10.63 -22.88
C SER A 73 5.65 10.96 -23.41
N VAL A 74 4.62 10.80 -22.56
CA VAL A 74 3.23 11.13 -22.89
C VAL A 74 3.07 12.62 -23.17
N TYR A 75 3.71 13.48 -22.39
CA TYR A 75 3.64 14.93 -22.58
C TYR A 75 4.35 15.35 -23.88
N LYS A 76 5.45 14.68 -24.22
CA LYS A 76 6.14 14.90 -25.50
C LYS A 76 5.23 14.57 -26.65
N GLN A 77 4.55 13.45 -26.64
CA GLN A 77 3.60 13.05 -27.68
C GLN A 77 2.44 14.05 -27.83
N ILE A 78 1.88 14.52 -26.72
CA ILE A 78 0.77 15.49 -26.75
C ILE A 78 1.23 16.82 -27.35
N LEU A 79 2.41 17.33 -26.98
CA LEU A 79 2.92 18.60 -27.48
C LEU A 79 3.31 18.54 -28.95
N THR A 80 3.92 17.44 -29.40
CA THR A 80 4.27 17.24 -30.80
C THR A 80 3.06 16.99 -31.68
N SER A 81 2.01 16.36 -31.19
CA SER A 81 0.76 16.15 -31.94
C SER A 81 -0.06 17.43 -32.10
N LEU A 82 0.07 18.39 -31.18
CA LEU A 82 -0.64 19.67 -31.22
C LEU A 82 0.04 20.72 -32.11
N ASP A 83 1.30 20.52 -32.45
CA ASP A 83 2.05 21.43 -33.32
C ASP A 83 2.73 20.62 -34.43
N PRO A 84 2.02 20.35 -35.55
CA PRO A 84 2.54 19.54 -36.65
C PRO A 84 3.77 20.14 -37.35
N ASN A 85 4.05 21.43 -37.14
CA ASN A 85 5.24 22.11 -37.66
C ASN A 85 6.42 22.09 -36.68
N ALA A 86 6.18 21.74 -35.41
CA ALA A 86 7.24 21.46 -34.45
C ALA A 86 7.79 20.07 -34.77
N GLY A 87 8.67 19.97 -35.75
CA GLY A 87 9.47 18.77 -36.01
C GLY A 87 9.98 18.16 -34.71
N ASP A 88 10.64 17.06 -34.81
CA ASP A 88 11.17 16.29 -33.68
C ASP A 88 11.40 17.16 -32.42
N GLY A 89 10.68 16.94 -31.32
CA GLY A 89 10.71 17.80 -30.14
C GLY A 89 12.11 17.99 -29.49
N SER A 90 13.14 17.48 -30.15
CA SER A 90 14.56 17.76 -29.93
C SER A 90 14.99 19.20 -30.22
N LEU A 91 14.25 19.92 -31.05
CA LEU A 91 14.54 21.31 -31.42
C LEU A 91 14.03 22.34 -30.40
N LEU A 92 13.16 21.93 -29.48
CA LEU A 92 12.68 22.79 -28.42
C LEU A 92 13.55 22.60 -27.18
N ASN A 93 14.32 23.60 -26.82
CA ASN A 93 15.09 23.63 -25.55
C ASN A 93 14.16 23.83 -24.35
N ILE A 94 13.36 22.81 -24.06
CA ILE A 94 12.38 22.78 -22.98
C ILE A 94 12.86 21.82 -21.89
N ASP A 95 12.73 22.21 -20.64
CA ASP A 95 12.96 21.31 -19.53
C ASP A 95 11.76 20.35 -19.35
N TRP A 96 11.97 19.09 -19.71
CA TRP A 96 10.96 18.02 -19.63
C TRP A 96 10.79 17.44 -18.25
N ARG A 97 11.53 17.93 -17.24
CA ARG A 97 11.41 17.41 -15.88
C ARG A 97 10.03 17.66 -15.33
N PRO A 98 9.46 16.67 -14.62
CA PRO A 98 8.17 16.86 -13.98
C PRO A 98 8.22 17.94 -12.90
N VAL A 99 7.18 18.74 -12.82
CA VAL A 99 7.03 19.71 -11.72
C VAL A 99 6.61 18.95 -10.46
N PRO A 100 7.40 18.94 -9.37
CA PRO A 100 7.16 18.12 -8.18
C PRO A 100 6.11 18.71 -7.24
N ILE A 101 4.87 18.85 -7.72
CA ILE A 101 3.76 19.39 -6.94
C ILE A 101 3.12 18.31 -6.07
N VAL A 102 2.84 17.14 -6.66
CA VAL A 102 2.21 16.01 -5.96
C VAL A 102 3.04 15.58 -4.75
N PRO A 103 4.38 15.42 -4.84
CA PRO A 103 5.22 15.10 -3.68
C PRO A 103 5.06 16.08 -2.52
N LYS A 104 4.94 17.37 -2.81
CA LYS A 104 4.74 18.41 -1.79
C LYS A 104 3.44 18.18 -1.01
N PHE A 105 2.33 17.95 -1.71
CA PHE A 105 1.04 17.72 -1.07
C PHE A 105 1.00 16.40 -0.31
N VAL A 106 1.54 15.32 -0.88
CA VAL A 106 1.67 14.02 -0.22
C VAL A 106 2.42 14.17 1.11
N ASN A 107 3.57 14.84 1.11
CA ASN A 107 4.36 15.06 2.32
C ASN A 107 3.61 15.87 3.38
N ILE A 108 2.85 16.89 2.99
CA ILE A 108 2.04 17.69 3.92
C ILE A 108 0.96 16.80 4.57
N VAL A 109 0.24 16.00 3.78
CA VAL A 109 -0.82 15.12 4.29
C VAL A 109 -0.25 14.05 5.20
N VAL A 110 0.80 13.36 4.76
CA VAL A 110 1.48 12.32 5.54
C VAL A 110 1.97 12.88 6.87
N ASN A 111 2.68 14.00 6.86
CA ASN A 111 3.19 14.61 8.11
C ASN A 111 2.05 15.07 9.03
N LYS A 112 0.93 15.55 8.48
CA LYS A 112 -0.25 15.92 9.28
C LYS A 112 -0.90 14.72 9.96
N ILE A 113 -0.96 13.57 9.30
CA ILE A 113 -1.46 12.32 9.89
C ILE A 113 -0.48 11.82 10.94
N LEU A 114 0.82 11.81 10.63
CA LEU A 114 1.87 11.34 11.55
C LEU A 114 2.03 12.20 12.81
N SER A 115 1.62 13.47 12.75
CA SER A 115 1.62 14.34 13.95
C SER A 115 0.67 13.85 15.06
N ARG A 116 -0.30 13.01 14.70
CA ARG A 116 -1.24 12.36 15.63
C ARG A 116 -0.81 10.91 15.82
N LYS A 117 0.05 10.65 16.81
CA LYS A 117 0.44 9.28 17.14
C LYS A 117 -0.80 8.53 17.68
N PRO A 118 -1.12 7.36 17.13
CA PRO A 118 -2.19 6.53 17.68
C PRO A 118 -1.77 5.99 19.05
N TYR A 119 -2.62 6.17 20.03
CA TYR A 119 -2.42 5.63 21.37
C TYR A 119 -3.44 4.52 21.60
N PRO A 120 -3.02 3.28 21.89
CA PRO A 120 -3.94 2.18 22.15
C PRO A 120 -4.65 2.39 23.49
N ASN A 121 -5.96 2.43 23.49
CA ASN A 121 -6.78 2.34 24.69
C ASN A 121 -7.35 0.93 24.78
N LEU A 122 -7.05 0.22 25.86
CA LEU A 122 -7.45 -1.17 26.06
C LEU A 122 -8.49 -1.28 27.17
N GLU A 123 -9.54 -2.02 26.90
CA GLU A 123 -10.62 -2.30 27.85
C GLU A 123 -10.74 -3.81 28.05
N ALA A 124 -10.88 -4.22 29.30
CA ALA A 124 -11.12 -5.60 29.66
C ALA A 124 -12.58 -5.98 29.38
N VAL A 125 -12.77 -7.07 28.64
CA VAL A 125 -14.10 -7.59 28.26
C VAL A 125 -14.53 -8.75 29.14
N ASP A 126 -13.65 -9.25 29.99
CA ASP A 126 -13.93 -10.37 30.87
C ASP A 126 -14.96 -9.99 31.96
N PRO A 127 -15.89 -10.91 32.31
CA PRO A 127 -16.96 -10.65 33.27
C PRO A 127 -16.47 -10.23 34.67
N LEU A 128 -15.30 -10.72 35.10
CA LEU A 128 -14.69 -10.39 36.36
C LEU A 128 -14.26 -8.93 36.44
N SER A 129 -13.51 -8.47 35.45
CA SER A 129 -13.05 -7.08 35.34
C SER A 129 -14.23 -6.12 35.19
N GLN A 130 -15.24 -6.50 34.41
CA GLN A 130 -16.46 -5.70 34.27
C GLN A 130 -17.21 -5.57 35.60
N THR A 131 -17.36 -6.66 36.35
CA THR A 131 -18.00 -6.62 37.70
C THR A 131 -17.21 -5.71 38.65
N GLN A 132 -15.88 -5.75 38.61
CA GLN A 132 -15.03 -4.85 39.39
C GLN A 132 -15.20 -3.39 39.00
N LYS A 133 -15.27 -3.10 37.69
CA LYS A 133 -15.54 -1.73 37.18
C LYS A 133 -16.91 -1.23 37.61
N ASP A 134 -17.94 -2.07 37.48
CA ASP A 134 -19.29 -1.73 37.91
C ASP A 134 -19.38 -1.48 39.41
N GLY A 135 -18.66 -2.29 40.20
CA GLY A 135 -18.53 -2.09 41.64
C GLY A 135 -17.89 -0.73 41.98
N LYS A 136 -16.77 -0.37 41.32
CA LYS A 136 -16.11 0.93 41.49
C LYS A 136 -16.99 2.08 40.98
N LYS A 137 -17.70 1.90 39.87
CA LYS A 137 -18.65 2.89 39.33
C LYS A 137 -19.78 3.19 40.29
N ASN A 138 -20.34 2.15 40.90
CA ASN A 138 -21.39 2.29 41.91
C ASN A 138 -20.88 2.96 43.18
N TYR A 139 -19.65 2.62 43.62
CA TYR A 139 -18.99 3.28 44.74
C TYR A 139 -18.78 4.77 44.50
N ILE A 140 -18.28 5.17 43.34
CA ILE A 140 -18.07 6.57 42.99
C ILE A 140 -19.41 7.32 42.91
N LYS A 141 -20.44 6.71 42.31
CA LYS A 141 -21.79 7.30 42.29
C LYS A 141 -22.37 7.51 43.69
N ALA A 142 -22.07 6.62 44.61
CA ALA A 142 -22.44 6.78 46.02
C ALA A 142 -21.63 7.87 46.72
N ALA A 143 -20.32 7.94 46.45
CA ALA A 143 -19.43 8.97 46.97
C ALA A 143 -19.82 10.39 46.50
N ILE A 144 -20.23 10.54 45.24
CA ILE A 144 -20.74 11.82 44.71
C ILE A 144 -21.98 12.28 45.46
N LYS A 145 -22.90 11.38 45.75
CA LYS A 145 -24.09 11.72 46.55
C LYS A 145 -23.74 12.15 47.96
N GLN A 146 -22.62 11.69 48.49
CA GLN A 146 -22.12 12.01 49.82
C GLN A 146 -21.08 13.12 49.81
N LYS A 147 -20.75 13.71 48.65
CA LYS A 147 -19.72 14.75 48.51
C LYS A 147 -19.85 15.90 49.52
N PRO A 148 -21.04 16.48 49.78
CA PRO A 148 -21.17 17.54 50.77
C PRO A 148 -20.80 17.07 52.19
N LEU A 149 -21.12 15.82 52.57
CA LEU A 149 -20.74 15.24 53.86
C LEU A 149 -19.23 14.98 53.96
N LEU A 150 -18.60 14.58 52.85
CA LEU A 150 -17.14 14.40 52.77
C LEU A 150 -16.39 15.73 52.86
N GLU A 151 -16.93 16.80 52.31
CA GLU A 151 -16.38 18.15 52.44
C GLU A 151 -16.46 18.67 53.90
N GLU A 152 -17.57 18.45 54.58
CA GLU A 152 -17.72 18.76 56.00
C GLU A 152 -16.74 17.97 56.88
N ALA A 153 -16.57 16.67 56.57
CA ALA A 153 -15.63 15.80 57.29
C ALA A 153 -14.17 16.24 57.06
N LYS A 154 -13.82 16.72 55.86
CA LYS A 154 -12.50 17.27 55.55
C LYS A 154 -12.24 18.59 56.32
N GLN A 155 -13.26 19.43 56.49
CA GLN A 155 -13.18 20.66 57.28
C GLN A 155 -12.98 20.38 58.76
N LEU A 156 -13.52 19.25 59.25
CA LEU A 156 -13.37 18.77 60.63
C LEU A 156 -12.01 18.07 60.88
N GLY A 157 -11.17 17.91 59.86
CA GLY A 157 -9.84 17.30 60.01
C GLY A 157 -9.86 15.77 60.15
N LEU A 158 -10.95 15.11 59.72
CA LEU A 158 -11.05 13.66 59.69
C LEU A 158 -10.27 13.10 58.47
N ASP A 159 -9.54 12.01 58.70
CA ASP A 159 -8.79 11.35 57.64
C ASP A 159 -9.77 10.61 56.75
N ILE A 160 -9.85 11.03 55.45
CA ILE A 160 -10.83 10.53 54.49
C ILE A 160 -10.05 9.80 53.40
N GLU A 161 -10.43 8.55 53.09
CA GLU A 161 -9.81 7.72 52.05
C GLU A 161 -10.00 8.31 50.61
N VAL A 162 -11.01 9.13 50.40
CA VAL A 162 -11.34 9.71 49.09
C VAL A 162 -11.39 11.23 49.16
N GLU A 163 -10.47 11.88 48.47
CA GLU A 163 -10.47 13.34 48.41
C GLU A 163 -11.68 13.87 47.57
N PRO A 164 -12.56 14.70 48.17
CA PRO A 164 -13.75 15.19 47.46
C PRO A 164 -13.42 16.03 46.23
N ASP A 165 -12.25 16.65 46.20
CA ASP A 165 -11.78 17.50 45.07
C ASP A 165 -11.43 16.66 43.83
N GLN A 166 -11.20 15.35 43.98
CA GLN A 166 -10.90 14.43 42.86
C GLN A 166 -12.14 13.72 42.31
N LEU A 167 -13.30 13.87 42.96
CA LEU A 167 -14.54 13.26 42.53
C LEU A 167 -15.23 14.14 41.46
N PRO A 168 -15.79 13.53 40.42
CA PRO A 168 -16.59 14.25 39.45
C PRO A 168 -17.85 14.88 40.09
N ASP A 169 -18.29 16.00 39.54
CA ASP A 169 -19.42 16.74 40.10
C ASP A 169 -20.78 16.19 39.64
N THR A 170 -20.82 15.62 38.44
CA THR A 170 -22.06 15.12 37.84
C THR A 170 -22.02 13.62 37.56
N PRO A 171 -23.16 12.92 37.61
CA PRO A 171 -23.22 11.49 37.26
C PRO A 171 -22.77 11.18 35.83
N GLU A 172 -22.86 12.17 34.91
CA GLU A 172 -22.44 12.03 33.52
C GLU A 172 -20.92 12.08 33.38
N GLU A 173 -20.25 12.85 34.21
CA GLU A 173 -18.78 12.91 34.27
C GLU A 173 -18.17 11.62 34.84
N VAL A 174 -18.96 10.81 35.57
CA VAL A 174 -18.48 9.53 36.10
C VAL A 174 -18.02 8.60 34.99
N GLU A 175 -18.67 8.59 33.83
CA GLU A 175 -18.28 7.73 32.71
C GLU A 175 -16.92 8.17 32.15
N ILE A 176 -16.74 9.46 31.95
CA ILE A 176 -15.46 10.03 31.48
C ILE A 176 -14.35 9.79 32.52
N PHE A 177 -14.69 9.94 33.81
CA PHE A 177 -13.74 9.69 34.88
C PHE A 177 -13.34 8.23 34.97
N MET A 178 -14.29 7.29 34.86
CA MET A 178 -14.02 5.86 34.84
C MET A 178 -13.12 5.47 33.67
N ASP A 179 -13.39 5.98 32.46
CA ASP A 179 -12.62 5.66 31.28
C ASP A 179 -11.21 6.27 31.29
N SER A 180 -11.06 7.43 31.95
CA SER A 180 -9.79 8.17 31.95
C SER A 180 -8.86 7.77 33.09
N PHE A 181 -9.42 7.49 34.28
CA PHE A 181 -8.62 7.37 35.51
C PHE A 181 -8.69 5.97 36.14
N ILE A 182 -9.76 5.20 35.90
CA ILE A 182 -9.93 3.91 36.55
C ILE A 182 -9.76 2.76 35.56
N LYS A 183 -8.56 2.19 35.56
CA LYS A 183 -8.25 0.98 34.82
C LYS A 183 -8.13 -0.21 35.77
N THR A 184 -8.49 -1.38 35.28
CA THR A 184 -8.25 -2.66 36.02
C THR A 184 -6.79 -3.05 35.83
N ASP A 185 -6.26 -3.86 36.76
CA ASP A 185 -4.87 -4.34 36.70
C ASP A 185 -4.59 -5.08 35.39
N ALA A 186 -5.58 -5.82 34.87
CA ALA A 186 -5.49 -6.50 33.58
C ALA A 186 -5.37 -5.53 32.40
N GLU A 187 -6.10 -4.41 32.44
CA GLU A 187 -6.03 -3.37 31.40
C GLU A 187 -4.70 -2.64 31.41
N VAL A 188 -4.20 -2.31 32.60
CA VAL A 188 -2.88 -1.66 32.76
C VAL A 188 -1.78 -2.59 32.26
N ALA A 189 -1.80 -3.87 32.65
CA ALA A 189 -0.81 -4.84 32.20
C ALA A 189 -0.86 -5.05 30.68
N ALA A 190 -2.07 -5.16 30.10
CA ALA A 190 -2.24 -5.31 28.66
C ALA A 190 -1.80 -4.06 27.89
N GLN A 191 -2.09 -2.86 28.41
CA GLN A 191 -1.65 -1.60 27.81
C GLN A 191 -0.14 -1.50 27.80
N LEU A 192 0.52 -1.77 28.91
CA LEU A 192 1.97 -1.74 29.05
C LEU A 192 2.64 -2.76 28.11
N ALA A 193 2.11 -3.98 28.04
CA ALA A 193 2.59 -5.01 27.12
C ALA A 193 2.44 -4.59 25.65
N THR A 194 1.33 -3.93 25.30
CA THR A 194 1.10 -3.45 23.94
C THR A 194 2.05 -2.30 23.59
N GLU A 195 2.22 -1.34 24.48
CA GLU A 195 3.16 -0.23 24.29
C GLU A 195 4.60 -0.73 24.09
N MET A 196 5.06 -1.65 24.97
CA MET A 196 6.39 -2.26 24.85
C MET A 196 6.54 -3.03 23.52
N THR A 197 5.50 -3.76 23.10
CA THR A 197 5.52 -4.47 21.82
C THR A 197 5.64 -3.50 20.64
N LEU A 198 4.91 -2.39 20.67
CA LEU A 198 4.99 -1.36 19.63
C LEU A 198 6.35 -0.67 19.59
N GLU A 199 6.94 -0.37 20.75
CA GLU A 199 8.29 0.20 20.84
C GLU A 199 9.36 -0.76 20.33
N TRP A 200 9.33 -2.03 20.73
CA TRP A 200 10.32 -3.02 20.28
C TRP A 200 10.28 -3.27 18.78
N ASN A 201 9.13 -3.10 18.16
CA ASN A 201 8.97 -3.23 16.71
C ASN A 201 9.23 -1.92 15.97
N ASP A 202 9.57 -0.83 16.65
CA ASP A 202 9.71 0.50 16.04
C ASP A 202 8.48 0.86 15.18
N PHE A 203 7.29 0.50 15.70
CA PHE A 203 6.05 0.57 14.94
C PHE A 203 5.73 2.01 14.53
N ASN A 204 5.81 2.95 15.45
CA ASN A 204 5.37 4.32 15.20
C ASN A 204 6.27 5.08 14.21
N ASP A 205 7.58 4.88 14.31
CA ASP A 205 8.54 5.68 13.53
C ASP A 205 8.88 5.04 12.18
N SER A 206 8.82 3.71 12.06
CA SER A 206 9.14 2.98 10.84
C SER A 206 7.90 2.43 10.12
N ILE A 207 7.15 1.53 10.78
CA ILE A 207 6.06 0.78 10.12
C ILE A 207 4.87 1.68 9.85
N TYR A 208 4.40 2.41 10.86
CA TYR A 208 3.23 3.29 10.76
C TYR A 208 3.42 4.38 9.70
N ARG A 209 4.62 4.97 9.65
CA ARG A 209 4.96 5.96 8.63
C ARG A 209 4.79 5.40 7.21
N ARG A 210 5.35 4.23 6.92
CA ARG A 210 5.23 3.57 5.62
C ARG A 210 3.78 3.22 5.29
N CYS A 211 3.03 2.74 6.28
CA CYS A 211 1.60 2.45 6.11
C CYS A 211 0.79 3.70 5.74
N VAL A 212 1.07 4.83 6.39
CA VAL A 212 0.42 6.11 6.08
C VAL A 212 0.80 6.60 4.69
N GLU A 213 2.08 6.52 4.32
CA GLU A 213 2.55 6.86 2.97
C GLU A 213 1.86 6.02 1.91
N ASP A 214 1.74 4.70 2.11
CA ASP A 214 1.05 3.81 1.19
C ASP A 214 -0.45 4.05 1.13
N LEU A 215 -1.07 4.38 2.26
CA LEU A 215 -2.49 4.70 2.29
C LEU A 215 -2.82 5.96 1.47
N VAL A 216 -1.94 6.95 1.49
CA VAL A 216 -2.08 8.18 0.69
C VAL A 216 -1.75 7.91 -0.77
N ASN A 217 -0.66 7.18 -1.07
CA ASN A 217 -0.15 6.99 -2.43
C ASN A 217 -0.86 5.88 -3.19
N VAL A 218 -1.11 4.75 -2.52
CA VAL A 218 -1.63 3.52 -3.11
C VAL A 218 -3.08 3.27 -2.71
N GLY A 219 -3.48 3.76 -1.52
CA GLY A 219 -4.81 3.55 -0.95
C GLY A 219 -4.96 2.22 -0.21
N LEU A 220 -3.87 1.49 0.02
CA LEU A 220 -3.84 0.22 0.73
C LEU A 220 -2.62 0.18 1.65
N ALA A 221 -2.83 -0.10 2.92
CA ALA A 221 -1.76 -0.37 3.88
C ALA A 221 -1.86 -1.81 4.36
N VAL A 222 -0.73 -2.49 4.47
CA VAL A 222 -0.64 -3.88 4.90
C VAL A 222 0.48 -4.07 5.88
N THR A 223 0.18 -4.74 6.99
CA THR A 223 1.18 -5.22 7.95
C THR A 223 0.96 -6.70 8.23
N LYS A 224 1.99 -7.36 8.74
CA LYS A 224 1.94 -8.76 9.12
C LYS A 224 2.49 -8.96 10.51
N ARG A 225 1.71 -9.64 11.34
CA ARG A 225 2.12 -10.12 12.65
C ARG A 225 2.72 -11.51 12.58
N GLU A 226 3.87 -11.69 13.18
CA GLU A 226 4.50 -13.00 13.35
C GLU A 226 4.87 -13.20 14.83
N ASN A 227 4.76 -14.42 15.29
CA ASN A 227 5.28 -14.81 16.60
C ASN A 227 6.63 -15.49 16.38
N ASP A 228 7.70 -14.79 16.72
CA ASP A 228 9.06 -15.32 16.66
C ASP A 228 9.42 -15.88 18.05
N PRO A 229 9.87 -17.15 18.16
CA PRO A 229 10.26 -17.73 19.44
C PRO A 229 11.35 -16.96 20.18
N ASN A 230 12.21 -16.23 19.46
CA ASN A 230 13.32 -15.48 20.04
C ASN A 230 12.97 -14.03 20.39
N TYR A 231 12.12 -13.40 19.60
CA TYR A 231 11.80 -11.96 19.71
C TYR A 231 10.38 -11.69 20.18
N GLY A 232 9.54 -12.73 20.33
CA GLY A 232 8.13 -12.57 20.69
C GLY A 232 7.28 -12.10 19.52
N ILE A 233 6.35 -11.20 19.77
CA ILE A 233 5.43 -10.68 18.76
C ILE A 233 6.14 -9.63 17.92
N THR A 234 6.31 -9.91 16.63
CA THR A 234 6.92 -8.99 15.67
C THR A 234 5.86 -8.51 14.67
N GLU A 235 5.83 -7.23 14.43
CA GLU A 235 5.01 -6.60 13.38
C GLU A 235 5.94 -6.22 12.22
N LYS A 236 5.56 -6.55 11.00
CA LYS A 236 6.34 -6.27 9.80
C LYS A 236 5.51 -5.51 8.78
N TYR A 237 6.12 -4.51 8.19
CA TYR A 237 5.54 -3.84 7.03
C TYR A 237 5.54 -4.78 5.82
N VAL A 238 4.43 -4.77 5.09
CA VAL A 238 4.28 -5.51 3.83
C VAL A 238 3.97 -4.51 2.72
N ASP A 239 4.81 -4.53 1.67
CA ASP A 239 4.57 -3.68 0.50
C ASP A 239 3.26 -4.11 -0.20
N PRO A 240 2.28 -3.20 -0.38
CA PRO A 240 1.03 -3.49 -1.09
C PRO A 240 1.21 -4.06 -2.50
N ILE A 241 2.33 -3.75 -3.17
CA ILE A 241 2.64 -4.30 -4.50
C ILE A 241 2.89 -5.82 -4.42
N SER A 242 3.55 -6.28 -3.37
CA SER A 242 3.85 -7.70 -3.16
C SER A 242 2.69 -8.48 -2.54
N PHE A 243 1.65 -7.78 -2.07
CA PHE A 243 0.52 -8.38 -1.38
C PHE A 243 -0.50 -8.98 -2.35
N ILE A 244 -0.86 -10.22 -2.11
CA ILE A 244 -1.80 -11.01 -2.90
C ILE A 244 -2.98 -11.37 -2.01
N HIS A 245 -4.19 -11.26 -2.53
CA HIS A 245 -5.40 -11.65 -1.81
C HIS A 245 -6.48 -12.15 -2.78
N SER A 246 -7.46 -12.88 -2.27
CA SER A 246 -8.63 -13.28 -3.04
C SER A 246 -9.48 -12.06 -3.41
N PHE A 247 -10.42 -12.25 -4.34
CA PHE A 247 -11.32 -11.16 -4.73
C PHE A 247 -12.09 -10.61 -3.52
N THR A 248 -12.16 -9.29 -3.43
CA THR A 248 -12.89 -8.58 -2.39
C THR A 248 -13.37 -7.22 -2.89
N GLU A 249 -14.49 -6.76 -2.38
CA GLU A 249 -15.01 -5.40 -2.54
C GLU A 249 -15.17 -4.69 -1.17
N ASP A 250 -14.91 -5.41 -0.07
CA ASP A 250 -14.94 -4.82 1.27
C ASP A 250 -13.63 -4.05 1.53
N PRO A 251 -13.68 -2.75 1.90
CA PRO A 251 -12.51 -1.98 2.29
C PRO A 251 -11.73 -2.59 3.46
N ASN A 252 -12.41 -3.28 4.36
CA ASN A 252 -11.82 -3.98 5.49
C ASN A 252 -11.38 -5.41 5.16
N MET A 253 -11.63 -5.87 3.92
CA MET A 253 -11.24 -7.20 3.43
C MET A 253 -11.66 -8.36 4.34
N ASN A 254 -12.84 -8.28 4.99
CA ASN A 254 -13.32 -9.34 5.88
C ASN A 254 -13.77 -10.60 5.13
N ASP A 255 -14.10 -10.46 3.84
CA ASP A 255 -14.61 -11.49 2.94
C ASP A 255 -13.53 -12.30 2.22
N ILE A 256 -12.24 -11.98 2.42
CA ILE A 256 -11.16 -12.69 1.76
C ILE A 256 -10.98 -14.11 2.31
N MET A 257 -10.68 -15.04 1.39
CA MET A 257 -10.46 -16.45 1.70
C MET A 257 -8.98 -16.81 1.83
N TYR A 258 -8.12 -16.14 1.10
CA TYR A 258 -6.67 -16.29 1.20
C TYR A 258 -5.98 -14.96 1.01
N CYS A 259 -4.84 -14.82 1.64
CA CYS A 259 -3.92 -13.74 1.43
C CYS A 259 -2.47 -14.22 1.55
N GLY A 260 -1.56 -13.41 1.06
CA GLY A 260 -0.14 -13.70 1.15
C GLY A 260 0.68 -12.57 0.57
N TYR A 261 1.97 -12.67 0.73
CA TYR A 261 2.90 -11.73 0.10
C TYR A 261 4.17 -12.45 -0.35
N VAL A 262 4.76 -11.90 -1.39
CA VAL A 262 6.02 -12.39 -1.91
C VAL A 262 7.14 -11.53 -1.38
N ARG A 263 8.13 -12.15 -0.75
CA ARG A 263 9.33 -11.45 -0.32
C ARG A 263 10.57 -12.08 -0.93
N LYS A 264 11.55 -11.23 -1.22
CA LYS A 264 12.89 -11.66 -1.60
C LYS A 264 13.70 -11.88 -0.32
N MET A 265 14.41 -12.99 -0.27
CA MET A 265 15.33 -13.30 0.81
C MET A 265 16.58 -14.00 0.28
N THR A 266 17.68 -13.88 1.01
CA THR A 266 18.91 -14.61 0.68
C THR A 266 18.80 -16.06 1.12
N ILE A 267 19.62 -16.95 0.54
CA ILE A 267 19.67 -18.36 0.97
C ILE A 267 20.12 -18.49 2.42
N GLN A 268 20.98 -17.59 2.89
CA GLN A 268 21.42 -17.57 4.29
C GLN A 268 20.25 -17.26 5.24
N GLU A 269 19.42 -16.31 4.86
CA GLU A 269 18.19 -15.99 5.61
C GLU A 269 17.20 -17.15 5.57
N LEU A 270 17.02 -17.79 4.41
CA LEU A 270 16.22 -18.99 4.29
C LEU A 270 16.71 -20.08 5.23
N LYS A 271 18.02 -20.35 5.28
CA LYS A 271 18.61 -21.35 6.16
C LYS A 271 18.38 -21.02 7.63
N ARG A 272 18.45 -19.74 8.00
CA ARG A 272 18.14 -19.30 9.37
C ARG A 272 16.68 -19.54 9.75
N ILE A 273 15.73 -19.34 8.82
CA ILE A 273 14.29 -19.46 9.08
C ILE A 273 13.84 -20.91 8.99
N ALA A 274 14.23 -21.62 7.94
CA ALA A 274 13.79 -23.00 7.70
C ALA A 274 14.60 -24.05 8.50
N GLY A 275 15.83 -23.70 8.93
CA GLY A 275 16.67 -24.56 9.76
C GLY A 275 16.81 -25.97 9.19
N ASP A 276 16.49 -26.96 10.01
CA ASP A 276 16.63 -28.39 9.67
C ASP A 276 15.49 -28.95 8.78
N GLN A 277 14.56 -28.11 8.31
CA GLN A 277 13.47 -28.58 7.43
C GLN A 277 13.97 -28.97 6.03
N PHE A 278 15.14 -28.48 5.63
CA PHE A 278 15.80 -28.83 4.37
C PHE A 278 17.21 -29.35 4.62
N THR A 279 17.65 -30.31 3.78
CA THR A 279 19.02 -30.79 3.79
C THR A 279 19.95 -29.82 3.07
N GLU A 280 21.27 -29.89 3.35
CA GLU A 280 22.27 -29.05 2.68
C GLU A 280 22.24 -29.17 1.15
N ASP A 281 21.96 -30.38 0.63
CA ASP A 281 21.88 -30.60 -0.81
C ASP A 281 20.59 -30.00 -1.40
N GLU A 282 19.51 -29.90 -0.63
CA GLU A 282 18.31 -29.20 -1.04
C GLU A 282 18.53 -27.68 -1.09
N TYR A 283 19.23 -27.11 -0.12
CA TYR A 283 19.63 -25.69 -0.17
C TYR A 283 20.49 -25.37 -1.40
N LYS A 284 21.44 -26.25 -1.75
CA LYS A 284 22.23 -26.10 -2.98
C LYS A 284 21.38 -26.18 -4.24
N LYS A 285 20.41 -27.13 -4.29
CA LYS A 285 19.48 -27.23 -5.42
C LYS A 285 18.60 -26.00 -5.57
N ILE A 286 18.09 -25.45 -4.45
CA ILE A 286 17.33 -24.22 -4.45
C ILE A 286 18.19 -23.07 -5.01
N ALA A 287 19.44 -22.93 -4.54
CA ALA A 287 20.37 -21.94 -5.03
C ALA A 287 20.63 -22.04 -6.54
N MET A 288 20.84 -23.26 -7.03
CA MET A 288 21.08 -23.50 -8.46
C MET A 288 19.85 -23.26 -9.32
N THR A 289 18.66 -23.56 -8.81
CA THR A 289 17.39 -23.31 -9.53
C THR A 289 17.19 -21.82 -9.75
N VAL A 290 17.50 -21.03 -8.75
CA VAL A 290 17.43 -19.56 -8.83
C VAL A 290 18.47 -19.03 -9.81
N ARG A 291 19.72 -19.46 -9.71
CA ARG A 291 20.79 -19.04 -10.63
C ARG A 291 20.49 -19.36 -12.10
N ASN A 292 19.91 -20.52 -12.37
CA ASN A 292 19.51 -20.90 -13.73
C ASN A 292 18.34 -20.05 -14.24
N ARG A 293 17.46 -19.58 -13.36
CA ARG A 293 16.37 -18.67 -13.70
C ARG A 293 16.86 -17.29 -14.13
N TYR A 294 17.85 -16.74 -13.43
CA TYR A 294 18.46 -15.45 -13.77
C TYR A 294 19.30 -15.49 -15.05
N GLY A 295 19.82 -16.66 -15.42
CA GLY A 295 20.65 -16.81 -16.63
C GLY A 295 19.86 -16.82 -17.94
N ASN A 296 18.57 -17.15 -17.92
CA ASN A 296 17.80 -17.41 -19.15
C ASN A 296 16.45 -16.69 -19.25
N SER A 297 15.99 -16.07 -18.20
CA SER A 297 14.71 -15.35 -18.22
C SER A 297 14.65 -14.43 -17.02
N SER A 298 14.55 -13.13 -17.28
CA SER A 298 14.16 -12.17 -16.24
C SER A 298 12.96 -12.73 -15.48
N SER A 299 13.09 -12.90 -14.17
CA SER A 299 11.93 -13.26 -13.37
C SER A 299 10.85 -12.24 -13.66
N LYS A 300 9.61 -12.70 -13.81
CA LYS A 300 8.48 -11.82 -14.16
C LYS A 300 8.29 -10.68 -13.14
N LEU A 301 8.86 -10.82 -11.95
CA LEU A 301 8.93 -9.79 -10.90
C LEU A 301 10.05 -8.78 -11.14
N ASP A 302 11.23 -9.22 -11.55
CA ASP A 302 12.37 -8.31 -11.74
C ASP A 302 12.15 -7.32 -12.88
N SER A 303 11.43 -7.74 -13.94
CA SER A 303 11.07 -6.82 -15.03
C SER A 303 10.06 -5.73 -14.62
N ARG A 304 9.47 -5.84 -13.43
CA ARG A 304 8.48 -4.90 -12.91
C ARG A 304 9.05 -3.91 -11.91
N TYR A 305 10.01 -4.36 -11.10
CA TYR A 305 10.60 -3.55 -10.02
C TYR A 305 11.85 -2.78 -10.44
N TYR A 306 12.53 -3.27 -11.46
CA TYR A 306 13.76 -2.64 -11.93
C TYR A 306 13.53 -2.05 -13.31
N ASP A 307 13.79 -0.78 -13.43
CA ASP A 307 13.91 -0.11 -14.72
C ASP A 307 14.86 -0.94 -15.60
N LYS A 308 14.44 -1.28 -16.80
CA LYS A 308 15.21 -2.10 -17.77
C LYS A 308 16.66 -1.62 -17.94
N ASN A 309 16.93 -0.37 -17.58
CA ASN A 309 18.26 0.26 -17.65
C ASN A 309 19.13 -0.02 -16.43
N ILE A 310 18.57 -0.45 -15.29
CA ILE A 310 19.32 -0.75 -14.04
C ILE A 310 19.72 -2.23 -13.97
N GLN A 311 19.20 -3.08 -14.85
CA GLN A 311 19.39 -4.54 -14.85
C GLN A 311 20.84 -5.03 -14.96
N ARG A 312 21.79 -4.17 -15.27
CA ARG A 312 23.16 -4.63 -15.59
C ARG A 312 24.15 -4.57 -14.43
N TYR A 313 23.72 -4.11 -13.28
CA TYR A 313 24.58 -4.09 -12.09
C TYR A 313 24.07 -5.05 -11.02
N SER A 314 24.03 -6.35 -11.38
CA SER A 314 23.95 -7.40 -10.37
C SER A 314 25.26 -7.40 -9.58
N TYR A 315 25.19 -6.95 -8.33
CA TYR A 315 26.35 -6.92 -7.44
C TYR A 315 26.68 -8.31 -6.84
N GLY A 316 26.39 -9.40 -7.53
CA GLY A 316 26.68 -10.75 -7.08
C GLY A 316 25.84 -11.27 -5.90
N TYR A 317 25.30 -10.41 -5.07
CA TYR A 317 24.39 -10.78 -3.97
C TYR A 317 23.02 -11.23 -4.48
N ASP A 318 22.54 -10.64 -5.57
CA ASP A 318 21.23 -10.92 -6.15
C ASP A 318 21.16 -12.30 -6.81
N GLU A 319 22.30 -12.89 -7.15
CA GLU A 319 22.36 -14.22 -7.76
C GLU A 319 21.80 -15.33 -6.85
N TYR A 320 21.82 -15.12 -5.55
CA TYR A 320 21.37 -16.08 -4.54
C TYR A 320 20.13 -15.63 -3.77
N THR A 321 19.40 -14.64 -4.29
CA THR A 321 18.12 -14.24 -3.73
C THR A 321 17.00 -15.12 -4.25
N ILE A 322 16.14 -15.54 -3.36
CA ILE A 322 14.98 -16.39 -3.64
C ILE A 322 13.72 -15.63 -3.34
N GLU A 323 12.67 -15.95 -4.08
CA GLU A 323 11.33 -15.44 -3.83
C GLU A 323 10.53 -16.46 -3.04
N VAL A 324 10.02 -16.03 -1.91
CA VAL A 324 9.21 -16.86 -1.03
C VAL A 324 7.82 -16.25 -0.89
N LEU A 325 6.82 -17.04 -1.27
CA LEU A 325 5.43 -16.72 -1.02
C LEU A 325 5.06 -17.18 0.39
N ASP A 326 4.80 -16.24 1.26
CA ASP A 326 4.23 -16.48 2.57
C ASP A 326 2.72 -16.28 2.48
N PHE A 327 1.95 -17.34 2.69
CA PHE A 327 0.52 -17.34 2.44
C PHE A 327 -0.27 -17.89 3.62
N GLU A 328 -1.50 -17.40 3.73
CA GLU A 328 -2.49 -17.87 4.68
C GLU A 328 -3.84 -18.05 3.97
N TYR A 329 -4.60 -19.03 4.39
CA TYR A 329 -5.96 -19.25 3.89
C TYR A 329 -6.90 -19.71 5.00
N LYS A 330 -8.16 -19.35 4.88
CA LYS A 330 -9.23 -19.78 5.77
C LYS A 330 -9.79 -21.11 5.29
N SER A 331 -10.04 -21.99 6.24
CA SER A 331 -10.73 -23.24 6.03
C SER A 331 -11.72 -23.46 7.16
N THR A 332 -12.67 -24.35 6.97
CA THR A 332 -13.65 -24.72 8.00
C THR A 332 -13.34 -26.11 8.48
N ASP A 333 -13.21 -26.27 9.80
CA ASP A 333 -13.00 -27.56 10.44
C ASP A 333 -14.06 -27.78 11.55
N GLU A 334 -14.40 -29.03 11.77
CA GLU A 334 -15.35 -29.42 12.80
C GLU A 334 -14.63 -29.53 14.15
N VAL A 335 -15.22 -28.94 15.17
CA VAL A 335 -14.74 -29.03 16.56
C VAL A 335 -15.81 -29.66 17.40
N PHE A 336 -15.40 -30.62 18.21
CA PHE A 336 -16.28 -31.37 19.08
C PHE A 336 -16.11 -30.89 20.53
N PHE A 337 -17.25 -30.64 21.16
CA PHE A 337 -17.33 -30.31 22.59
C PHE A 337 -18.14 -31.38 23.31
N GLU A 338 -17.60 -31.89 24.39
CA GLU A 338 -18.28 -32.86 25.25
C GLU A 338 -18.71 -32.19 26.55
N ASP A 339 -20.01 -32.26 26.85
CA ASP A 339 -20.55 -31.80 28.13
C ASP A 339 -20.40 -32.94 29.15
N LYS A 340 -19.51 -32.76 30.12
CA LYS A 340 -19.29 -33.71 31.21
C LYS A 340 -19.77 -33.11 32.50
N GLU A 341 -20.56 -33.89 33.22
CA GLU A 341 -20.95 -33.61 34.58
C GLU A 341 -20.00 -34.36 35.54
N THR A 342 -19.28 -33.60 36.37
CA THR A 342 -18.41 -34.19 37.36
C THR A 342 -19.24 -34.85 38.49
N ARG A 343 -18.65 -35.79 39.22
CA ARG A 343 -19.27 -36.46 40.37
C ARG A 343 -19.87 -35.50 41.43
N PHE A 344 -19.46 -34.26 41.43
CA PHE A 344 -19.90 -33.18 42.31
C PHE A 344 -20.98 -32.27 41.68
N GLY A 345 -21.56 -32.66 40.53
CA GLY A 345 -22.63 -31.89 39.87
C GLY A 345 -22.14 -30.68 39.06
N ASN A 346 -20.85 -30.43 39.01
CA ASN A 346 -20.31 -29.35 38.18
C ASN A 346 -20.31 -29.78 36.72
N ARG A 347 -20.97 -29.02 35.88
CA ARG A 347 -20.94 -29.18 34.41
C ARG A 347 -19.77 -28.42 33.82
N GLY A 348 -19.04 -29.08 32.92
CA GLY A 348 -17.94 -28.48 32.18
C GLY A 348 -17.95 -28.93 30.73
N PHE A 349 -17.67 -28.01 29.82
CA PHE A 349 -17.47 -28.30 28.42
C PHE A 349 -16.00 -28.62 28.17
N TYR A 350 -15.75 -29.83 27.68
CA TYR A 350 -14.40 -30.27 27.34
C TYR A 350 -14.20 -30.25 25.85
N TYR A 351 -13.18 -29.51 25.40
CA TYR A 351 -12.75 -29.47 24.01
C TYR A 351 -12.12 -30.81 23.63
N LYS A 352 -12.61 -31.37 22.51
CA LYS A 352 -12.01 -32.53 21.85
C LYS A 352 -11.29 -32.04 20.60
N GLY A 353 -10.10 -32.54 20.35
CA GLY A 353 -9.31 -32.11 19.20
C GLY A 353 -10.00 -32.40 17.86
N TYR A 354 -9.53 -31.76 16.81
CA TYR A 354 -10.03 -31.89 15.44
C TYR A 354 -10.03 -33.33 14.89
N SER A 355 -9.26 -34.23 15.50
CA SER A 355 -9.14 -35.64 15.10
C SER A 355 -10.10 -36.58 15.89
N TYR A 356 -11.02 -36.00 16.66
CA TYR A 356 -11.94 -36.80 17.46
C TYR A 356 -12.90 -37.59 16.57
N LYS A 357 -12.96 -38.90 16.82
CA LYS A 357 -13.95 -39.79 16.18
C LYS A 357 -14.89 -40.31 17.26
N GLU A 358 -16.19 -40.17 17.03
CA GLU A 358 -17.18 -40.72 17.96
C GLU A 358 -16.95 -42.22 18.17
N PRO A 359 -16.88 -42.67 19.44
CA PRO A 359 -16.82 -44.10 19.74
C PRO A 359 -18.15 -44.79 19.34
N LYS A 360 -18.07 -45.82 18.55
CA LYS A 360 -19.23 -46.50 17.95
C LYS A 360 -20.17 -47.18 18.98
N ASN A 361 -19.79 -47.33 20.23
CA ASN A 361 -20.49 -48.13 21.24
C ASN A 361 -20.53 -47.52 22.67
N SER A 362 -20.65 -46.21 22.85
CA SER A 362 -20.79 -45.68 24.20
C SER A 362 -22.25 -45.60 24.63
N VAL A 363 -22.62 -46.48 25.54
CA VAL A 363 -23.95 -46.50 26.19
C VAL A 363 -24.07 -45.33 27.20
N TYR A 364 -22.97 -44.72 27.61
CA TYR A 364 -22.89 -43.74 28.71
C TYR A 364 -22.42 -42.34 28.31
N GLU A 365 -21.99 -42.14 27.07
CA GLU A 365 -21.52 -40.82 26.66
C GLU A 365 -22.61 -40.08 25.88
N ARG A 366 -22.90 -38.85 26.31
CA ARG A 366 -23.76 -37.94 25.55
C ARG A 366 -23.07 -37.64 24.20
N LYS A 367 -23.85 -37.56 23.13
CA LYS A 367 -23.30 -37.15 21.84
C LYS A 367 -22.60 -35.82 21.99
N PRO A 368 -21.33 -35.70 21.56
CA PRO A 368 -20.64 -34.42 21.62
C PRO A 368 -21.35 -33.40 20.72
N SER A 369 -21.40 -32.16 21.13
CA SER A 369 -21.85 -31.08 20.27
C SER A 369 -20.77 -30.77 19.27
N CYS A 370 -21.15 -30.72 17.98
CA CYS A 370 -20.27 -30.36 16.87
C CYS A 370 -20.50 -28.90 16.50
N MET A 371 -19.43 -28.15 16.31
CA MET A 371 -19.46 -26.79 15.84
C MET A 371 -18.44 -26.62 14.71
N ASN A 372 -18.89 -26.04 13.59
CA ASN A 372 -18.01 -25.67 12.50
C ASN A 372 -17.36 -24.33 12.81
N ILE A 373 -16.04 -24.31 12.85
CA ILE A 373 -15.26 -23.09 13.09
C ILE A 373 -14.30 -22.84 11.93
N GLU A 374 -14.07 -21.58 11.65
CA GLU A 374 -13.00 -21.19 10.72
C GLU A 374 -11.65 -21.46 11.35
N THR A 375 -10.77 -22.07 10.59
CA THR A 375 -9.37 -22.32 10.93
C THR A 375 -8.46 -21.62 9.95
N LEU A 376 -7.35 -21.12 10.44
CA LEU A 376 -6.35 -20.45 9.62
C LEU A 376 -5.19 -21.39 9.36
N TRP A 377 -4.92 -21.63 8.10
CA TRP A 377 -3.79 -22.42 7.61
C TRP A 377 -2.79 -21.50 6.92
N GLY A 378 -1.53 -21.83 6.99
CA GLY A 378 -0.52 -21.05 6.32
C GLY A 378 0.79 -21.78 6.16
N GLY A 379 1.66 -21.23 5.33
CA GLY A 379 2.98 -21.78 5.04
C GLY A 379 3.80 -20.86 4.19
N LYS A 380 5.05 -21.23 4.00
CA LYS A 380 6.02 -20.49 3.18
C LYS A 380 6.47 -21.35 2.01
N TYR A 381 6.19 -20.90 0.80
CA TYR A 381 6.45 -21.61 -0.44
C TYR A 381 7.54 -20.92 -1.25
N ILE A 382 8.56 -21.67 -1.67
CA ILE A 382 9.65 -21.16 -2.51
C ILE A 382 9.21 -21.20 -3.97
N ILE A 383 9.01 -20.02 -4.55
CA ILE A 383 8.47 -19.85 -5.91
C ILE A 383 9.39 -20.53 -6.93
N GLY A 384 8.75 -21.32 -7.82
CA GLY A 384 9.46 -22.06 -8.88
C GLY A 384 10.14 -23.33 -8.42
N THR A 385 9.90 -23.76 -7.21
CA THR A 385 10.33 -25.06 -6.68
C THR A 385 9.10 -25.81 -6.15
N ASP A 386 9.26 -27.09 -5.82
CA ASP A 386 8.22 -27.86 -5.14
C ASP A 386 8.45 -27.93 -3.63
N LYS A 387 9.03 -26.86 -3.05
CA LYS A 387 9.42 -26.81 -1.64
C LYS A 387 8.51 -25.89 -0.83
N LEU A 388 7.95 -26.48 0.22
CA LEU A 388 7.09 -25.82 1.19
C LEU A 388 7.64 -26.05 2.59
N PHE A 389 7.71 -25.00 3.42
CA PHE A 389 8.14 -25.05 4.82
C PHE A 389 7.21 -24.25 5.71
N ASP A 390 7.28 -24.48 7.01
CA ASP A 390 6.42 -23.87 8.04
C ASP A 390 4.91 -24.00 7.72
N TYR A 391 4.52 -25.08 7.05
CA TYR A 391 3.13 -25.30 6.72
C TYR A 391 2.38 -25.99 7.85
N GLY A 392 1.26 -25.44 8.21
CA GLY A 392 0.37 -25.99 9.22
C GLY A 392 -0.78 -25.08 9.60
N MET A 393 -1.61 -25.59 10.50
CA MET A 393 -2.67 -24.80 11.11
C MET A 393 -2.05 -23.77 12.07
N LYS A 394 -2.43 -22.51 11.94
CA LYS A 394 -1.97 -21.44 12.82
C LYS A 394 -2.67 -21.55 14.17
N MET A 395 -1.86 -21.60 15.22
CA MET A 395 -2.34 -21.59 16.60
C MET A 395 -2.54 -20.16 17.11
N ASN A 396 -3.36 -19.99 18.14
CA ASN A 396 -3.60 -18.70 18.79
C ASN A 396 -4.09 -17.59 17.86
N VAL A 397 -4.95 -17.96 16.91
CA VAL A 397 -5.52 -17.01 15.96
C VAL A 397 -6.52 -16.10 16.68
N PRO A 398 -6.47 -14.76 16.50
CA PRO A 398 -7.41 -13.86 17.11
C PRO A 398 -8.84 -14.10 16.59
N ARG A 399 -9.77 -14.25 17.53
CA ARG A 399 -11.19 -14.45 17.24
C ARG A 399 -12.00 -13.32 17.83
N ASN A 400 -13.14 -13.02 17.22
CA ASN A 400 -14.04 -12.03 17.77
C ASN A 400 -14.76 -12.61 19.02
N VAL A 401 -14.85 -11.82 20.07
CA VAL A 401 -15.55 -12.23 21.32
C VAL A 401 -17.03 -12.54 21.07
N HIS A 402 -17.65 -11.83 20.14
CA HIS A 402 -19.08 -12.04 19.81
C HIS A 402 -19.32 -13.18 18.82
N ASP A 403 -18.30 -13.58 18.04
CA ASP A 403 -18.40 -14.65 17.07
C ASP A 403 -17.10 -15.46 17.04
N ILE A 404 -17.04 -16.47 17.88
CA ILE A 404 -15.89 -17.37 18.02
C ILE A 404 -15.71 -18.24 16.76
N SER A 405 -16.74 -18.41 15.95
CA SER A 405 -16.68 -19.22 14.73
C SER A 405 -15.77 -18.66 13.67
N LYS A 406 -15.58 -17.32 13.64
CA LYS A 406 -14.76 -16.62 12.65
C LYS A 406 -13.35 -16.36 13.16
N CYS A 407 -12.39 -16.41 12.25
CA CYS A 407 -11.00 -16.07 12.52
C CYS A 407 -10.51 -14.90 11.66
N ARG A 408 -9.48 -14.22 12.16
CA ARG A 408 -8.79 -13.15 11.41
C ARG A 408 -7.43 -13.64 10.94
N PHE A 409 -6.97 -13.11 9.83
CA PHE A 409 -5.61 -13.35 9.34
C PHE A 409 -4.55 -12.76 10.25
N SER A 410 -3.32 -13.26 10.14
CA SER A 410 -2.15 -12.61 10.78
C SER A 410 -1.80 -11.29 10.10
N PHE A 411 -2.33 -11.04 8.92
CA PHE A 411 -2.21 -9.78 8.22
C PHE A 411 -3.24 -8.78 8.72
N SER A 412 -2.82 -7.55 8.93
CA SER A 412 -3.70 -6.40 9.12
C SER A 412 -3.65 -5.54 7.87
N PHE A 413 -4.79 -5.24 7.33
CA PHE A 413 -4.91 -4.45 6.11
C PHE A 413 -6.02 -3.41 6.26
N SER A 414 -5.81 -2.28 5.62
CA SER A 414 -6.78 -1.18 5.60
C SER A 414 -6.74 -0.48 4.26
N SER A 415 -7.91 -0.21 3.70
CA SER A 415 -8.06 0.58 2.49
C SER A 415 -9.09 1.68 2.72
N VAL A 416 -8.85 2.86 2.17
CA VAL A 416 -9.80 3.99 2.28
C VAL A 416 -11.04 3.72 1.44
N ASN A 417 -10.85 3.23 0.23
CA ASN A 417 -11.94 2.92 -0.70
C ASN A 417 -11.47 1.83 -1.66
N LEU A 418 -12.23 0.76 -1.75
CA LEU A 418 -11.92 -0.37 -2.60
C LEU A 418 -13.05 -0.59 -3.61
N ARG A 419 -12.70 -0.70 -4.89
CA ARG A 419 -13.65 -1.05 -5.94
C ARG A 419 -13.01 -2.07 -6.88
N ARG A 420 -13.60 -3.26 -6.98
CA ARG A 420 -13.11 -4.36 -7.82
C ARG A 420 -11.62 -4.63 -7.60
N MET A 421 -11.22 -4.84 -6.34
CA MET A 421 -9.83 -5.09 -5.92
C MET A 421 -8.86 -3.93 -6.15
N ILE A 422 -9.27 -2.82 -6.70
CA ILE A 422 -8.42 -1.64 -6.94
C ILE A 422 -8.73 -0.61 -5.86
N PRO A 423 -7.82 -0.35 -4.94
CA PRO A 423 -7.98 0.70 -3.95
C PRO A 423 -7.81 2.07 -4.62
N LYS A 424 -8.67 3.01 -4.25
CA LYS A 424 -8.56 4.40 -4.70
C LYS A 424 -7.71 5.18 -3.73
N SER A 425 -6.61 5.71 -4.21
CA SER A 425 -5.71 6.55 -3.43
C SER A 425 -6.01 8.04 -3.61
N MET A 426 -5.54 8.85 -2.66
CA MET A 426 -5.60 10.30 -2.77
C MET A 426 -4.75 10.80 -3.93
N THR A 427 -3.54 10.28 -4.08
CA THR A 427 -2.63 10.58 -5.19
C THR A 427 -3.28 10.27 -6.53
N GLY A 428 -3.93 9.10 -6.68
CA GLY A 428 -4.59 8.71 -7.92
C GLY A 428 -5.72 9.66 -8.36
N GLN A 429 -6.40 10.32 -7.40
CA GLN A 429 -7.44 11.30 -7.69
C GLN A 429 -6.87 12.63 -8.19
N VAL A 430 -5.65 12.99 -7.82
CA VAL A 430 -5.00 14.26 -8.16
C VAL A 430 -4.21 14.19 -9.47
N ILE A 431 -3.91 13.00 -9.98
CA ILE A 431 -3.08 12.80 -11.18
C ILE A 431 -3.58 13.63 -12.36
N GLY A 432 -4.89 13.65 -12.64
CA GLY A 432 -5.42 14.40 -13.78
C GLY A 432 -5.14 15.90 -13.69
N PHE A 433 -5.19 16.48 -12.51
CA PHE A 433 -4.83 17.89 -12.29
C PHE A 433 -3.32 18.11 -12.43
N ALA A 434 -2.51 17.18 -11.93
CA ALA A 434 -1.06 17.23 -12.06
C ALA A 434 -0.63 17.17 -13.54
N ASP A 435 -1.27 16.34 -14.35
CA ASP A 435 -1.03 16.25 -15.79
C ASP A 435 -1.37 17.55 -16.52
N MET A 436 -2.54 18.13 -16.20
CA MET A 436 -2.94 19.41 -16.81
C MET A 436 -1.99 20.54 -16.43
N LEU A 437 -1.53 20.55 -15.17
CA LEU A 437 -0.54 21.52 -14.72
C LEU A 437 0.79 21.34 -15.47
N GLN A 438 1.26 20.11 -15.61
CA GLN A 438 2.50 19.79 -16.31
C GLN A 438 2.44 20.23 -17.78
N ILE A 439 1.34 19.93 -18.48
CA ILE A 439 1.13 20.36 -19.87
C ILE A 439 1.10 21.88 -19.97
N THR A 440 0.43 22.55 -19.05
CA THR A 440 0.36 24.03 -19.03
C THR A 440 1.74 24.64 -18.77
N HIS A 441 2.52 24.04 -17.85
CA HIS A 441 3.90 24.45 -17.58
C HIS A 441 4.80 24.32 -18.81
N LEU A 442 4.74 23.18 -19.50
CA LEU A 442 5.52 22.96 -20.72
C LEU A 442 5.10 23.91 -21.87
N LYS A 443 3.79 24.17 -22.03
CA LYS A 443 3.29 25.17 -22.98
C LYS A 443 3.73 26.58 -22.64
N LEU A 444 3.77 26.92 -21.36
CA LEU A 444 4.27 28.21 -20.88
C LEU A 444 5.76 28.36 -21.21
N GLN A 445 6.59 27.35 -20.95
CA GLN A 445 8.00 27.33 -21.32
C GLN A 445 8.17 27.49 -22.86
N GLN A 446 7.37 26.75 -23.63
CA GLN A 446 7.38 26.86 -25.12
C GLN A 446 7.01 28.27 -25.56
N SER A 447 5.98 28.87 -24.96
CA SER A 447 5.55 30.23 -25.30
C SER A 447 6.61 31.27 -24.94
N ILE A 448 7.26 31.12 -23.78
CA ILE A 448 8.37 31.98 -23.33
C ILE A 448 9.57 31.83 -24.28
N ALA A 449 9.93 30.58 -24.63
CA ALA A 449 11.02 30.32 -25.59
C ALA A 449 10.76 30.89 -26.97
N LYS A 450 9.49 30.92 -27.41
CA LYS A 450 9.05 31.53 -28.67
C LYS A 450 8.79 33.04 -28.56
N ALA A 451 8.62 33.55 -27.33
CA ALA A 451 8.40 34.99 -27.10
C ALA A 451 9.69 35.75 -27.37
N LYS A 452 9.73 36.35 -28.51
CA LYS A 452 10.83 37.26 -28.91
C LYS A 452 10.44 38.69 -28.54
N PRO A 453 11.40 39.55 -28.22
CA PRO A 453 11.15 40.97 -28.18
C PRO A 453 10.63 41.38 -29.57
N ASP A 454 9.80 42.42 -29.65
CA ASP A 454 9.11 42.88 -30.84
C ASP A 454 9.97 42.75 -32.08
N GLY A 455 9.54 41.85 -33.01
CA GLY A 455 10.32 41.49 -34.16
C GLY A 455 10.37 42.67 -35.13
N LEU A 456 11.55 43.04 -35.56
CA LEU A 456 11.77 44.03 -36.60
C LEU A 456 11.84 43.32 -37.97
N ILE A 457 11.02 43.75 -38.88
CA ILE A 457 11.15 43.37 -40.30
C ILE A 457 11.96 44.47 -40.97
N ILE A 458 13.14 44.13 -41.46
CA ILE A 458 14.05 45.09 -42.07
C ILE A 458 14.17 44.79 -43.56
N ASP A 459 13.91 45.77 -44.40
CA ASP A 459 14.20 45.68 -45.83
C ASP A 459 15.69 45.98 -46.09
N VAL A 460 16.41 44.99 -46.59
CA VAL A 460 17.85 45.06 -46.80
C VAL A 460 18.21 45.97 -47.99
N GLU A 461 17.29 46.18 -48.95
CA GLU A 461 17.53 47.11 -50.07
C GLU A 461 17.52 48.59 -49.66
N GLY A 462 16.84 48.94 -48.56
CA GLY A 462 16.87 50.28 -47.99
C GLY A 462 18.11 50.58 -47.14
N LEU A 463 18.96 49.62 -46.89
CA LEU A 463 20.21 49.71 -46.14
C LEU A 463 21.37 49.55 -47.14
N GLU A 464 21.70 50.64 -47.90
CA GLU A 464 22.86 50.66 -48.82
C GLU A 464 24.14 50.25 -48.02
N ASN A 465 24.83 49.20 -48.55
CA ASN A 465 26.13 48.68 -48.08
C ASN A 465 26.18 47.77 -46.82
N VAL A 466 25.16 47.13 -46.39
CA VAL A 466 25.26 46.10 -45.40
C VAL A 466 25.53 44.73 -46.00
N GLN A 467 26.78 44.28 -46.00
CA GLN A 467 27.13 42.89 -46.32
C GLN A 467 26.73 41.97 -45.18
N LEU A 468 25.60 41.30 -45.26
CA LEU A 468 25.17 40.24 -44.41
C LEU A 468 25.85 38.92 -44.81
N GLY A 469 26.96 38.61 -44.15
CA GLY A 469 27.60 37.30 -44.23
C GLY A 469 28.65 37.13 -45.32
N LYS A 470 29.51 36.13 -45.20
CA LYS A 470 30.52 35.70 -46.18
C LYS A 470 29.85 35.14 -47.43
N GLY A 471 29.71 36.00 -48.44
CA GLY A 471 29.59 35.61 -49.85
C GLY A 471 28.29 34.95 -50.24
N GLY A 472 27.19 35.66 -50.30
CA GLY A 472 26.11 35.23 -51.10
C GLY A 472 24.77 35.05 -50.44
N GLU A 473 24.01 34.18 -50.83
CA GLU A 473 22.61 34.01 -50.53
C GLU A 473 22.44 33.21 -49.22
N LEU A 474 21.79 33.83 -48.23
CA LEU A 474 21.35 33.14 -47.02
C LEU A 474 20.29 32.08 -47.39
N GLN A 475 20.48 30.89 -46.95
CA GLN A 475 19.48 29.84 -47.12
C GLN A 475 18.24 30.12 -46.25
N PRO A 476 17.03 29.70 -46.65
CA PRO A 476 15.80 29.94 -45.88
C PRO A 476 15.88 29.48 -44.44
N LEU A 477 16.63 28.41 -44.15
CA LEU A 477 16.87 27.91 -42.82
C LEU A 477 17.76 28.84 -41.98
N GLU A 478 18.79 29.43 -42.56
CA GLU A 478 19.66 30.39 -41.89
C GLU A 478 18.92 31.69 -41.55
N ILE A 479 18.01 32.12 -42.41
CA ILE A 479 17.13 33.28 -42.14
C ILE A 479 16.18 32.97 -40.98
N GLN A 480 15.67 31.74 -40.92
CA GLN A 480 14.84 31.29 -39.80
C GLN A 480 15.64 31.25 -38.50
N ASP A 481 16.87 30.74 -38.53
CA ASP A 481 17.75 30.69 -37.35
C ASP A 481 18.13 32.10 -36.87
N ILE A 482 18.41 33.03 -37.77
CA ILE A 482 18.69 34.44 -37.41
C ILE A 482 17.43 35.09 -36.83
N TYR A 483 16.26 34.86 -37.42
CA TYR A 483 15.00 35.31 -36.86
C TYR A 483 14.75 34.69 -35.48
N GLU A 484 15.08 33.43 -35.32
CA GLU A 484 14.94 32.74 -34.06
C GLU A 484 15.86 33.27 -32.95
N GLN A 485 17.06 33.71 -33.32
CA GLN A 485 18.04 34.24 -32.34
C GLN A 485 17.87 35.75 -32.07
N THR A 486 17.55 36.53 -33.08
CA THR A 486 17.57 38.00 -32.97
C THR A 486 16.18 38.65 -32.97
N GLY A 487 15.15 37.94 -33.38
CA GLY A 487 13.81 38.50 -33.59
C GLY A 487 13.68 39.36 -34.85
N VAL A 488 14.72 39.48 -35.66
CA VAL A 488 14.74 40.36 -36.85
C VAL A 488 14.58 39.53 -38.11
N PHE A 489 13.59 39.84 -38.90
CA PHE A 489 13.36 39.20 -40.19
C PHE A 489 13.87 40.11 -41.31
N TYR A 490 14.88 39.68 -42.05
CA TYR A 490 15.45 40.39 -43.19
C TYR A 490 14.79 39.89 -44.44
N TYR A 491 14.22 40.82 -45.26
CA TYR A 491 13.68 40.47 -46.56
C TYR A 491 14.20 41.41 -47.64
N ARG A 492 14.18 40.99 -48.86
CA ARG A 492 14.59 41.79 -50.02
C ARG A 492 13.39 42.03 -50.94
N SER A 493 13.02 43.30 -51.11
CA SER A 493 11.92 43.66 -51.96
C SER A 493 12.41 43.64 -53.44
N LYS A 494 11.71 42.89 -54.26
CA LYS A 494 12.02 42.83 -55.70
C LYS A 494 11.36 43.92 -56.55
N ASN A 495 10.68 44.90 -56.00
CA ASN A 495 10.03 45.96 -56.73
C ASN A 495 11.01 47.13 -56.98
N PRO A 496 11.40 47.41 -58.25
CA PRO A 496 12.32 48.49 -58.57
C PRO A 496 11.69 49.87 -58.44
N GLU A 497 10.41 50.00 -58.24
CA GLU A 497 9.73 51.26 -57.97
C GLU A 497 9.52 51.46 -56.51
N GLY A 498 10.46 52.16 -55.89
CA GLY A 498 10.47 52.42 -54.43
C GLY A 498 9.18 52.99 -53.88
N GLY A 499 8.38 52.15 -53.37
CA GLY A 499 7.17 52.50 -52.63
C GLY A 499 7.11 51.74 -51.32
N PHE A 500 7.53 52.41 -50.31
CA PHE A 500 7.18 52.00 -48.95
C PHE A 500 5.66 52.05 -48.77
N GLN A 501 4.95 51.07 -49.29
CA GLN A 501 3.49 50.95 -49.10
C GLN A 501 3.08 50.14 -47.87
N ASN A 502 4.02 49.52 -47.17
CA ASN A 502 3.75 48.87 -45.88
C ASN A 502 4.80 49.34 -44.85
N PRO A 503 4.40 49.76 -43.67
CA PRO A 503 5.36 50.08 -42.63
C PRO A 503 6.22 48.85 -42.35
N PRO A 504 7.57 49.03 -42.25
CA PRO A 504 8.51 47.93 -42.06
C PRO A 504 8.41 47.28 -40.67
N ILE A 505 7.52 47.75 -39.86
CA ILE A 505 7.33 47.27 -38.47
C ILE A 505 5.94 46.67 -38.40
N ARG A 506 5.88 45.36 -38.44
CA ARG A 506 4.68 44.63 -38.11
C ARG A 506 4.86 44.07 -36.70
N GLU A 507 4.12 44.64 -35.75
CA GLU A 507 4.02 44.07 -34.42
C GLU A 507 3.49 42.63 -34.54
N ILE A 508 4.32 41.68 -34.14
CA ILE A 508 3.84 40.33 -33.89
C ILE A 508 3.18 40.36 -32.52
N GLY A 509 2.09 41.14 -32.44
CA GLY A 509 1.35 41.28 -31.20
C GLY A 509 0.45 40.09 -30.97
N ASN A 510 0.69 39.33 -29.92
CA ASN A 510 -0.25 38.61 -29.06
C ASN A 510 0.43 37.54 -28.20
N SER A 511 1.75 37.38 -28.25
CA SER A 511 2.49 36.42 -27.43
C SER A 511 2.33 36.73 -25.91
N ILE A 512 2.33 38.00 -25.55
CA ILE A 512 2.18 38.45 -24.14
C ILE A 512 0.80 38.13 -23.58
N ARG A 513 -0.26 38.29 -24.39
CA ARG A 513 -1.62 37.97 -23.97
C ARG A 513 -1.78 36.47 -23.73
N ASN A 514 -1.29 35.65 -24.63
CA ASN A 514 -1.31 34.19 -24.52
C ASN A 514 -0.50 33.72 -23.31
N ILE A 515 0.64 34.35 -23.02
CA ILE A 515 1.45 34.06 -21.84
C ILE A 515 0.67 34.38 -20.56
N ASN A 516 -0.03 35.52 -20.48
CA ASN A 516 -0.82 35.90 -19.31
C ASN A 516 -2.01 34.94 -19.10
N GLU A 517 -2.67 34.49 -20.16
CA GLU A 517 -3.73 33.48 -20.08
C GLU A 517 -3.18 32.14 -19.58
N LEU A 518 -2.02 31.69 -20.05
CA LEU A 518 -1.36 30.48 -19.58
C LEU A 518 -0.90 30.60 -18.12
N ILE A 519 -0.41 31.75 -17.69
CA ILE A 519 -0.09 32.03 -16.28
C ILE A 519 -1.37 31.96 -15.42
N GLY A 520 -2.47 32.50 -15.91
CA GLY A 520 -3.77 32.41 -15.27
C GLY A 520 -4.22 30.96 -15.07
N LEU A 521 -4.13 30.12 -16.10
CA LEU A 521 -4.42 28.69 -16.03
C LEU A 521 -3.46 27.94 -15.09
N TYR A 522 -2.17 28.23 -15.17
CA TYR A 522 -1.18 27.64 -14.29
C TYR A 522 -1.48 27.92 -12.82
N ASN A 523 -1.80 29.17 -12.49
CA ASN A 523 -2.18 29.56 -11.13
C ASN A 523 -3.52 28.93 -10.69
N HIS A 524 -4.44 28.70 -11.63
CA HIS A 524 -5.70 28.00 -11.34
C HIS A 524 -5.46 26.54 -10.93
N TYR A 525 -4.58 25.83 -11.62
CA TYR A 525 -4.24 24.43 -11.29
C TYR A 525 -3.34 24.30 -10.06
N LEU A 526 -2.65 25.37 -9.65
CA LEU A 526 -1.85 25.41 -8.43
C LEU A 526 -2.68 25.60 -7.15
N ARG A 527 -3.85 26.21 -7.25
CA ARG A 527 -4.79 26.41 -6.13
C ARG A 527 -5.64 25.19 -5.88
#